data_0edbe326430ef3f2ea0c1956fd163b2a
#
_entry.id   0edbe326430ef3f2ea0c1956fd163b2a
#
_cell.length_a   1.000
_cell.length_b   1.000
_cell.length_c   1.000
_cell.angle_alpha   90.00
_cell.angle_beta   90.00
_cell.angle_gamma   90.00
#
_symmetry.space_group_name_H-M   'P 1'
#
loop_
_entity.id
_entity.type
_entity.pdbx_description
1 polymer ?
#
loop_
_entity_poly.entity_id
_entity_poly.type
_entity_poly.pdbx_seq_one_letter_code
_entity_poly.pdbx_strand_id
1 'polypeptide(L)'
;EVLALQEVSWDLLNRLNSAGIANYLPYSVAAQQTWHDNGGVNVLYSAAPMENAKQNLIPVESSSVSAATIDFGGSKVRFGSVHPFSPRPRNQGLWNRSLDSLAQLQHYDNLYVLMGDFNSTWDHASFRYLLGSRFLDSGQQAGEGLHMTYPAMMPIAEIDHIVHDKGVNVGDLETKYIAGSDHRALLATLEVA
;
A
#
# COMPACT_ATOMS: atom_id res chain seq x y z
N GLU A 1 5.48 -4.10 13.62
CA GLU A 1 5.79 -3.32 12.42
C GLU A 1 5.32 -4.05 11.18
N VAL A 2 4.82 -3.30 10.18
CA VAL A 2 4.40 -3.80 8.88
C VAL A 2 5.00 -2.90 7.81
N LEU A 3 5.57 -3.48 6.76
CA LEU A 3 6.19 -2.76 5.66
C LEU A 3 5.60 -3.24 4.33
N ALA A 4 5.07 -2.32 3.53
CA ALA A 4 4.63 -2.55 2.16
C ALA A 4 5.66 -1.95 1.19
N LEU A 5 6.07 -2.73 0.22
CA LEU A 5 6.97 -2.30 -0.85
C LEU A 5 6.30 -2.54 -2.20
N GLN A 6 6.50 -1.61 -3.12
CA GLN A 6 6.02 -1.66 -4.50
C GLN A 6 7.19 -1.66 -5.47
N GLU A 7 6.96 -2.09 -6.70
CA GLU A 7 7.97 -2.16 -7.78
C GLU A 7 9.23 -2.96 -7.41
N VAL A 8 9.06 -4.01 -6.59
CA VAL A 8 10.18 -4.79 -6.08
C VAL A 8 10.68 -5.75 -7.15
N SER A 9 11.95 -5.60 -7.54
CA SER A 9 12.64 -6.56 -8.39
C SER A 9 13.19 -7.74 -7.58
N TRP A 10 13.46 -8.86 -8.26
CA TRP A 10 14.13 -10.01 -7.63
C TRP A 10 15.52 -9.65 -7.08
N ASP A 11 16.24 -8.74 -7.74
CA ASP A 11 17.53 -8.25 -7.26
C ASP A 11 17.37 -7.48 -5.94
N LEU A 12 16.35 -6.63 -5.83
CA LEU A 12 16.06 -5.91 -4.60
C LEU A 12 15.68 -6.88 -3.47
N LEU A 13 14.85 -7.91 -3.74
CA LEU A 13 14.52 -8.94 -2.75
C LEU A 13 15.78 -9.66 -2.23
N ASN A 14 16.67 -10.05 -3.13
CA ASN A 14 17.93 -10.69 -2.76
C ASN A 14 18.82 -9.78 -1.91
N ARG A 15 18.89 -8.49 -2.25
CA ARG A 15 19.66 -7.50 -1.47
C ARG A 15 19.04 -7.27 -0.08
N LEU A 16 17.72 -7.18 0.04
CA LEU A 16 17.03 -7.05 1.31
C LEU A 16 17.28 -8.28 2.20
N ASN A 17 17.20 -9.49 1.63
CA ASN A 17 17.51 -10.72 2.35
C ASN A 17 18.97 -10.76 2.81
N SER A 18 19.91 -10.38 1.95
CA SER A 18 21.34 -10.32 2.27
C SER A 18 21.66 -9.26 3.32
N ALA A 19 20.89 -8.17 3.35
CA ALA A 19 20.98 -7.12 4.38
C ALA A 19 20.32 -7.53 5.71
N GLY A 20 19.68 -8.70 5.77
CA GLY A 20 19.11 -9.25 7.00
C GLY A 20 17.75 -8.70 7.37
N ILE A 21 16.89 -8.35 6.39
CA ILE A 21 15.52 -7.86 6.65
C ILE A 21 14.74 -8.83 7.54
N ALA A 22 14.97 -10.14 7.39
CA ALA A 22 14.31 -11.18 8.17
C ALA A 22 14.63 -11.14 9.68
N ASN A 23 15.69 -10.45 10.10
CA ASN A 23 16.01 -10.24 11.52
C ASN A 23 15.02 -9.25 12.19
N TYR A 24 14.36 -8.41 11.40
CA TYR A 24 13.43 -7.39 11.88
C TYR A 24 11.98 -7.72 11.46
N LEU A 25 11.80 -8.20 10.24
CA LEU A 25 10.51 -8.51 9.63
C LEU A 25 10.54 -9.94 9.05
N PRO A 26 10.45 -10.97 9.91
CA PRO A 26 10.67 -12.37 9.51
C PRO A 26 9.55 -12.95 8.64
N TYR A 27 8.38 -12.33 8.62
CA TYR A 27 7.24 -12.80 7.83
C TYR A 27 7.07 -11.95 6.58
N SER A 28 6.84 -12.59 5.43
CA SER A 28 6.61 -11.88 4.19
C SER A 28 5.69 -12.64 3.24
N VAL A 29 4.99 -11.88 2.39
CA VAL A 29 4.26 -12.38 1.23
C VAL A 29 4.53 -11.47 0.05
N ALA A 30 5.00 -12.06 -1.06
CA ALA A 30 5.27 -11.36 -2.32
C ALA A 30 4.30 -11.82 -3.39
N ALA A 31 3.87 -10.91 -4.25
CA ALA A 31 3.12 -11.22 -5.44
C ALA A 31 3.95 -12.08 -6.40
N GLN A 32 3.28 -12.87 -7.24
CA GLN A 32 3.94 -13.50 -8.37
C GLN A 32 4.16 -12.47 -9.48
N GLN A 33 5.38 -12.42 -10.00
CA GLN A 33 5.66 -11.59 -11.16
C GLN A 33 4.91 -12.12 -12.38
N THR A 34 4.26 -11.22 -13.11
CA THR A 34 3.60 -11.51 -14.38
C THR A 34 4.23 -10.68 -15.50
N TRP A 35 3.93 -11.02 -16.75
CA TRP A 35 4.42 -10.27 -17.93
C TRP A 35 3.85 -8.85 -18.04
N HIS A 36 2.86 -8.53 -17.25
CA HIS A 36 2.10 -7.28 -17.29
C HIS A 36 2.22 -6.46 -16.00
N ASP A 37 3.18 -6.79 -15.13
CA ASP A 37 3.37 -6.08 -13.88
C ASP A 37 3.76 -4.61 -14.12
N ASN A 38 3.16 -3.73 -13.34
CA ASN A 38 3.45 -2.30 -13.37
C ASN A 38 4.73 -2.02 -12.55
N GLY A 39 5.91 -2.19 -13.17
CA GLY A 39 7.20 -1.85 -12.57
C GLY A 39 7.87 -2.92 -11.69
N GLY A 40 7.17 -3.95 -11.26
CA GLY A 40 7.68 -5.00 -10.37
C GLY A 40 6.58 -5.61 -9.51
N VAL A 41 6.95 -6.37 -8.47
CA VAL A 41 5.98 -7.03 -7.59
C VAL A 41 5.73 -6.24 -6.31
N ASN A 42 4.54 -6.39 -5.75
CA ASN A 42 4.21 -5.90 -4.43
C ASN A 42 4.63 -6.92 -3.37
N VAL A 43 5.19 -6.42 -2.28
CA VAL A 43 5.61 -7.26 -1.15
C VAL A 43 5.10 -6.66 0.15
N LEU A 44 4.63 -7.52 1.03
CA LEU A 44 4.27 -7.17 2.40
C LEU A 44 5.18 -7.93 3.36
N TYR A 45 5.81 -7.21 4.29
CA TYR A 45 6.61 -7.75 5.39
C TYR A 45 5.95 -7.44 6.73
N SER A 46 6.18 -8.30 7.73
CA SER A 46 5.69 -8.07 9.10
C SER A 46 6.67 -8.60 10.15
N ALA A 47 6.74 -7.90 11.29
CA ALA A 47 7.39 -8.39 12.50
C ALA A 47 6.54 -9.45 13.25
N ALA A 48 5.21 -9.45 13.05
CA ALA A 48 4.28 -10.40 13.65
C ALA A 48 3.86 -11.49 12.65
N PRO A 49 3.45 -12.67 13.13
CA PRO A 49 2.96 -13.74 12.27
C PRO A 49 1.83 -13.31 11.33
N MET A 50 1.88 -13.82 10.10
CA MET A 50 0.88 -13.58 9.07
C MET A 50 -0.11 -14.75 8.97
N GLU A 51 -1.40 -14.47 9.10
CA GLU A 51 -2.47 -15.42 8.82
C GLU A 51 -3.07 -15.15 7.44
N ASN A 52 -3.59 -16.19 6.79
CA ASN A 52 -4.30 -16.08 5.51
C ASN A 52 -3.55 -15.27 4.45
N ALA A 53 -2.22 -15.40 4.38
CA ALA A 53 -1.41 -14.70 3.40
C ALA A 53 -1.85 -15.02 1.96
N LYS A 54 -1.97 -13.98 1.13
CA LYS A 54 -2.35 -14.05 -0.28
C LYS A 54 -1.36 -13.27 -1.12
N GLN A 55 -0.85 -13.89 -2.17
CA GLN A 55 -0.02 -13.20 -3.17
C GLN A 55 -0.84 -12.21 -4.01
N ASN A 56 -2.13 -12.51 -4.18
CA ASN A 56 -3.09 -11.61 -4.79
C ASN A 56 -4.43 -11.72 -4.05
N LEU A 57 -4.79 -10.69 -3.30
CA LEU A 57 -6.02 -10.64 -2.52
C LEU A 57 -7.26 -10.47 -3.39
N ILE A 58 -7.14 -9.62 -4.40
CA ILE A 58 -8.20 -9.26 -5.34
C ILE A 58 -7.59 -9.01 -6.72
N PRO A 59 -8.25 -9.42 -7.81
CA PRO A 59 -7.75 -9.13 -9.15
C PRO A 59 -7.70 -7.63 -9.41
N VAL A 60 -6.50 -7.10 -9.64
CA VAL A 60 -6.26 -5.72 -10.08
C VAL A 60 -5.55 -5.77 -11.42
N GLU A 61 -6.03 -4.99 -12.39
CA GLU A 61 -5.47 -5.00 -13.74
C GLU A 61 -4.01 -4.54 -13.72
N SER A 62 -3.13 -5.33 -14.31
CA SER A 62 -1.67 -5.09 -14.37
C SER A 62 -0.98 -4.94 -13.02
N SER A 63 -1.56 -5.50 -11.97
CA SER A 63 -1.00 -5.49 -10.61
C SER A 63 -1.56 -6.63 -9.78
N SER A 64 -1.02 -6.81 -8.59
CA SER A 64 -1.51 -7.76 -7.59
C SER A 64 -1.43 -7.15 -6.19
N VAL A 65 -2.34 -7.55 -5.32
CA VAL A 65 -2.37 -7.08 -3.93
C VAL A 65 -1.85 -8.17 -3.01
N SER A 66 -0.59 -8.06 -2.59
CA SER A 66 -0.03 -8.93 -1.55
C SER A 66 -0.64 -8.58 -0.21
N ALA A 67 -1.27 -9.53 0.44
CA ALA A 67 -2.01 -9.25 1.66
C ALA A 67 -1.88 -10.37 2.70
N ALA A 68 -1.95 -9.99 3.98
CA ALA A 68 -2.01 -10.92 5.11
C ALA A 68 -2.81 -10.32 6.26
N THR A 69 -3.37 -11.19 7.10
CA THR A 69 -4.01 -10.79 8.36
C THR A 69 -2.98 -10.87 9.48
N ILE A 70 -2.92 -9.84 10.30
CA ILE A 70 -2.03 -9.76 11.46
C ILE A 70 -2.91 -9.52 12.69
N ASP A 71 -2.63 -10.26 13.77
CA ASP A 71 -3.33 -10.12 15.04
C ASP A 71 -2.59 -9.14 15.95
N PHE A 72 -3.28 -8.10 16.39
CA PHE A 72 -2.81 -7.11 17.34
C PHE A 72 -3.57 -7.24 18.66
N GLY A 73 -3.26 -8.29 19.42
CA GLY A 73 -3.86 -8.50 20.74
C GLY A 73 -5.34 -8.86 20.70
N GLY A 74 -5.78 -9.58 19.68
CA GLY A 74 -7.15 -10.01 19.45
C GLY A 74 -7.90 -9.23 18.36
N SER A 75 -7.35 -8.09 17.93
CA SER A 75 -7.90 -7.32 16.80
C SER A 75 -7.18 -7.73 15.52
N LYS A 76 -7.90 -8.39 14.61
CA LYS A 76 -7.35 -8.88 13.34
C LYS A 76 -7.47 -7.83 12.23
N VAL A 77 -6.33 -7.38 11.73
CA VAL A 77 -6.24 -6.39 10.65
C VAL A 77 -5.70 -7.04 9.38
N ARG A 78 -6.36 -6.80 8.26
CA ARG A 78 -5.95 -7.24 6.93
C ARG A 78 -5.11 -6.18 6.25
N PHE A 79 -3.80 -6.36 6.22
CA PHE A 79 -2.89 -5.48 5.49
C PHE A 79 -2.78 -5.88 4.04
N GLY A 80 -2.66 -4.88 3.15
CA GLY A 80 -2.42 -5.08 1.73
C GLY A 80 -1.37 -4.11 1.19
N SER A 81 -0.40 -4.62 0.42
CA SER A 81 0.51 -3.82 -0.40
C SER A 81 -0.12 -3.64 -1.77
N VAL A 82 -0.35 -2.39 -2.17
CA VAL A 82 -1.09 -2.02 -3.39
C VAL A 82 -0.26 -1.13 -4.31
N HIS A 83 -0.42 -1.35 -5.62
CA HIS A 83 0.17 -0.52 -6.64
C HIS A 83 -0.72 -0.58 -7.91
N PRO A 84 -1.84 0.17 -7.96
CA PRO A 84 -2.67 0.24 -9.14
C PRO A 84 -1.90 0.87 -10.31
N PHE A 85 -2.41 0.67 -11.53
CA PHE A 85 -1.78 1.17 -12.74
C PHE A 85 -1.58 2.70 -12.69
N SER A 86 -0.50 3.21 -13.27
CA SER A 86 -0.22 4.64 -13.30
C SER A 86 -1.02 5.35 -14.41
N PRO A 87 -1.50 6.58 -14.18
CA PRO A 87 -2.19 7.35 -15.20
C PRO A 87 -1.22 7.71 -16.34
N ARG A 88 -1.51 7.24 -17.55
CA ARG A 88 -0.75 7.55 -18.76
C ARG A 88 -1.67 8.03 -19.87
N PRO A 89 -1.22 8.92 -20.77
CA PRO A 89 -1.97 9.24 -21.97
C PRO A 89 -2.41 7.93 -22.68
N ARG A 90 -3.68 7.80 -23.02
CA ARG A 90 -4.34 6.64 -23.65
C ARG A 90 -4.63 5.43 -22.72
N ASN A 91 -4.15 5.41 -21.48
CA ASN A 91 -4.35 4.30 -20.54
C ASN A 91 -5.14 4.69 -19.27
N GLN A 92 -5.81 5.83 -19.26
CA GLN A 92 -6.61 6.27 -18.11
C GLN A 92 -7.71 5.26 -17.72
N GLY A 93 -8.23 4.51 -18.68
CA GLY A 93 -9.20 3.45 -18.41
C GLY A 93 -8.64 2.30 -17.58
N LEU A 94 -7.37 1.93 -17.79
CA LEU A 94 -6.68 0.90 -16.98
C LEU A 94 -6.50 1.38 -15.55
N TRP A 95 -6.04 2.60 -15.37
CA TRP A 95 -5.87 3.23 -14.07
C TRP A 95 -7.18 3.28 -13.28
N ASN A 96 -8.27 3.78 -13.88
CA ASN A 96 -9.58 3.83 -13.24
C ASN A 96 -10.05 2.41 -12.83
N ARG A 97 -9.97 1.42 -13.73
CA ARG A 97 -10.38 0.05 -13.43
C ARG A 97 -9.55 -0.59 -12.31
N SER A 98 -8.25 -0.25 -12.20
CA SER A 98 -7.42 -0.73 -11.10
C SER A 98 -7.91 -0.21 -9.75
N LEU A 99 -8.26 1.07 -9.67
CA LEU A 99 -8.83 1.68 -8.45
C LEU A 99 -10.25 1.15 -8.16
N ASP A 100 -11.09 0.98 -9.21
CA ASP A 100 -12.43 0.39 -9.08
C ASP A 100 -12.37 -1.05 -8.56
N SER A 101 -11.34 -1.82 -8.97
CA SER A 101 -11.12 -3.17 -8.43
C SER A 101 -10.80 -3.14 -6.95
N LEU A 102 -9.92 -2.23 -6.50
CA LEU A 102 -9.61 -2.05 -5.09
C LEU A 102 -10.85 -1.59 -4.30
N ALA A 103 -11.72 -0.78 -4.89
CA ALA A 103 -12.96 -0.33 -4.26
C ALA A 103 -13.91 -1.48 -3.90
N GLN A 104 -13.81 -2.66 -4.55
CA GLN A 104 -14.58 -3.84 -4.19
C GLN A 104 -14.29 -4.32 -2.77
N LEU A 105 -13.13 -4.00 -2.20
CA LEU A 105 -12.78 -4.35 -0.80
C LEU A 105 -13.73 -3.70 0.21
N GLN A 106 -14.46 -2.66 -0.16
CA GLN A 106 -15.52 -2.07 0.67
C GLN A 106 -16.63 -3.07 1.05
N HIS A 107 -16.78 -4.16 0.28
CA HIS A 107 -17.84 -5.17 0.44
C HIS A 107 -17.40 -6.42 1.23
N TYR A 108 -16.15 -6.48 1.69
CA TYR A 108 -15.62 -7.63 2.40
C TYR A 108 -15.53 -7.39 3.91
N ASP A 109 -15.83 -8.42 4.71
CA ASP A 109 -15.89 -8.36 6.18
C ASP A 109 -14.49 -8.51 6.81
N ASN A 110 -13.60 -7.57 6.59
CA ASN A 110 -12.30 -7.50 7.25
C ASN A 110 -12.02 -6.05 7.66
N LEU A 111 -11.22 -5.86 8.68
CA LEU A 111 -10.64 -4.56 9.00
C LEU A 111 -9.40 -4.38 8.11
N TYR A 112 -9.44 -3.46 7.17
CA TYR A 112 -8.36 -3.27 6.18
C TYR A 112 -7.43 -2.11 6.51
N VAL A 113 -6.13 -2.31 6.18
CA VAL A 113 -5.15 -1.27 5.98
C VAL A 113 -4.44 -1.55 4.64
N LEU A 114 -4.62 -0.68 3.67
CA LEU A 114 -4.01 -0.77 2.34
C LEU A 114 -2.91 0.29 2.23
N MET A 115 -1.70 -0.13 1.90
CA MET A 115 -0.53 0.73 1.87
C MET A 115 0.16 0.65 0.52
N GLY A 116 0.59 1.77 -0.02
CA GLY A 116 1.40 1.80 -1.22
C GLY A 116 1.21 3.03 -2.10
N ASP A 117 1.77 2.94 -3.30
CA ASP A 117 1.59 3.92 -4.36
C ASP A 117 0.24 3.67 -5.06
N PHE A 118 -0.72 4.54 -4.78
CA PHE A 118 -2.04 4.49 -5.43
C PHE A 118 -2.05 5.17 -6.81
N ASN A 119 -0.92 5.77 -7.22
CA ASN A 119 -0.82 6.55 -8.44
C ASN A 119 -1.93 7.62 -8.57
N SER A 120 -2.43 8.09 -7.46
CA SER A 120 -3.59 8.98 -7.36
C SER A 120 -3.45 9.93 -6.20
N THR A 121 -3.79 11.18 -6.41
CA THR A 121 -3.95 12.15 -5.31
C THR A 121 -5.41 12.12 -4.82
N TRP A 122 -5.67 12.73 -3.69
CA TRP A 122 -7.01 12.87 -3.12
C TRP A 122 -8.02 13.57 -4.06
N ASP A 123 -7.53 14.41 -4.96
CA ASP A 123 -8.37 15.12 -5.95
C ASP A 123 -8.95 14.20 -7.03
N HIS A 124 -8.39 13.00 -7.23
CA HIS A 124 -8.86 12.07 -8.23
C HIS A 124 -10.18 11.40 -7.82
N ALA A 125 -11.19 11.49 -8.70
CA ALA A 125 -12.51 10.96 -8.42
C ALA A 125 -12.51 9.44 -8.15
N SER A 126 -11.69 8.68 -8.89
CA SER A 126 -11.56 7.22 -8.71
C SER A 126 -10.94 6.86 -7.37
N PHE A 127 -10.00 7.67 -6.85
CA PHE A 127 -9.45 7.47 -5.50
C PHE A 127 -10.50 7.74 -4.43
N ARG A 128 -11.27 8.83 -4.54
CA ARG A 128 -12.39 9.10 -3.61
C ARG A 128 -13.49 8.04 -3.70
N TYR A 129 -13.72 7.47 -4.89
CA TYR A 129 -14.66 6.35 -5.07
C TYR A 129 -14.17 5.09 -4.34
N LEU A 130 -12.86 4.80 -4.39
CA LEU A 130 -12.24 3.72 -3.62
C LEU A 130 -12.44 3.93 -2.12
N LEU A 131 -12.26 5.14 -1.60
CA LEU A 131 -12.51 5.44 -0.19
C LEU A 131 -13.98 5.23 0.17
N GLY A 132 -14.90 5.72 -0.67
CA GLY A 132 -16.33 5.62 -0.48
C GLY A 132 -16.78 6.16 0.89
N SER A 133 -17.70 5.44 1.52
CA SER A 133 -18.16 5.77 2.87
C SER A 133 -17.44 4.99 3.98
N ARG A 134 -16.59 4.03 3.60
CA ARG A 134 -15.99 3.07 4.53
C ARG A 134 -14.56 3.42 4.89
N PHE A 135 -13.72 3.66 3.89
CA PHE A 135 -12.29 3.88 4.10
C PHE A 135 -11.96 5.35 4.36
N LEU A 136 -10.88 5.55 5.10
CA LEU A 136 -10.24 6.84 5.34
C LEU A 136 -8.84 6.82 4.76
N ASP A 137 -8.35 7.99 4.36
CA ASP A 137 -6.96 8.21 4.00
C ASP A 137 -6.22 8.81 5.19
N SER A 138 -5.10 8.21 5.57
CA SER A 138 -4.30 8.65 6.72
C SER A 138 -3.86 10.11 6.61
N GLY A 139 -3.49 10.57 5.41
CA GLY A 139 -3.10 11.97 5.17
C GLY A 139 -4.23 12.95 5.49
N GLN A 140 -5.46 12.60 5.11
CA GLN A 140 -6.64 13.41 5.42
C GLN A 140 -7.03 13.34 6.89
N GLN A 141 -6.83 12.19 7.54
CA GLN A 141 -7.18 12.02 8.95
C GLN A 141 -6.19 12.72 9.89
N ALA A 142 -4.89 12.66 9.60
CA ALA A 142 -3.86 13.31 10.40
C ALA A 142 -4.02 14.84 10.43
N GLY A 143 -4.55 15.44 9.35
CA GLY A 143 -4.86 16.89 9.32
C GLY A 143 -3.63 17.80 9.35
N GLU A 144 -2.43 17.28 9.16
CA GLU A 144 -1.15 18.00 9.29
C GLU A 144 -0.65 18.59 7.96
N GLY A 145 -1.51 18.68 6.95
CA GLY A 145 -1.16 19.20 5.63
C GLY A 145 -0.98 18.09 4.58
N LEU A 146 -0.18 18.38 3.55
CA LEU A 146 0.06 17.45 2.46
C LEU A 146 1.34 16.63 2.70
N HIS A 147 1.23 15.30 2.62
CA HIS A 147 2.36 14.37 2.77
C HIS A 147 2.91 13.99 1.40
N MET A 148 3.53 14.98 0.73
CA MET A 148 4.06 14.81 -0.62
C MET A 148 5.15 13.73 -0.67
N THR A 149 4.99 12.76 -1.56
CA THR A 149 5.89 11.60 -1.68
C THR A 149 6.64 11.56 -3.01
N TYR A 150 6.11 12.16 -4.07
CA TYR A 150 6.67 12.07 -5.41
C TYR A 150 6.86 13.45 -6.08
N PRO A 151 7.95 13.65 -6.85
CA PRO A 151 9.19 12.85 -6.86
C PRO A 151 10.01 13.07 -5.58
N ALA A 152 10.81 12.07 -5.16
CA ALA A 152 11.49 12.05 -3.86
C ALA A 152 12.33 13.28 -3.54
N MET A 153 13.07 13.84 -4.54
CA MET A 153 13.98 14.97 -4.35
C MET A 153 13.26 16.32 -4.17
N MET A 154 12.13 16.51 -4.85
CA MET A 154 11.33 17.72 -4.78
C MET A 154 9.84 17.33 -4.88
N PRO A 155 9.27 16.84 -3.78
CA PRO A 155 7.93 16.25 -3.80
C PRO A 155 6.86 17.30 -4.04
N ILE A 156 5.99 17.02 -5.01
CA ILE A 156 4.89 17.87 -5.46
C ILE A 156 3.56 17.12 -5.59
N ALA A 157 3.58 15.80 -5.39
CA ALA A 157 2.40 14.96 -5.44
C ALA A 157 2.37 14.01 -4.24
N GLU A 158 1.19 13.85 -3.66
CA GLU A 158 0.86 12.86 -2.62
C GLU A 158 0.13 11.72 -3.33
N ILE A 159 0.86 10.67 -3.70
CA ILE A 159 0.33 9.50 -4.43
C ILE A 159 0.54 8.19 -3.68
N ASP A 160 1.40 8.19 -2.67
CA ASP A 160 1.53 7.09 -1.71
C ASP A 160 0.57 7.35 -0.54
N HIS A 161 -0.25 6.36 -0.23
CA HIS A 161 -1.29 6.48 0.80
C HIS A 161 -1.29 5.28 1.74
N ILE A 162 -1.79 5.51 2.94
CA ILE A 162 -2.24 4.48 3.87
C ILE A 162 -3.75 4.65 4.00
N VAL A 163 -4.49 3.79 3.32
CA VAL A 163 -5.95 3.75 3.31
C VAL A 163 -6.41 2.72 4.32
N HIS A 164 -7.30 3.08 5.23
CA HIS A 164 -7.69 2.20 6.32
C HIS A 164 -9.20 2.27 6.64
N ASP A 165 -9.70 1.24 7.29
CA ASP A 165 -11.06 1.23 7.86
C ASP A 165 -11.18 2.21 9.03
N LYS A 166 -12.42 2.66 9.30
CA LYS A 166 -12.76 3.57 10.41
C LYS A 166 -12.45 3.04 11.81
N GLY A 167 -12.24 1.72 11.96
CA GLY A 167 -11.80 1.10 13.21
C GLY A 167 -10.28 1.19 13.46
N VAL A 168 -9.54 1.87 12.58
CA VAL A 168 -8.11 2.16 12.74
C VAL A 168 -7.95 3.66 12.87
N ASN A 169 -7.20 4.10 13.88
CA ASN A 169 -6.84 5.50 14.07
C ASN A 169 -5.39 5.73 13.65
N VAL A 170 -5.13 6.89 13.09
CA VAL A 170 -3.78 7.33 12.72
C VAL A 170 -3.23 8.25 13.79
N GLY A 171 -2.04 7.91 14.30
CA GLY A 171 -1.24 8.80 15.12
C GLY A 171 -0.31 9.66 14.26
N ASP A 172 1.01 9.55 14.50
CA ASP A 172 2.00 10.29 13.73
C ASP A 172 2.03 9.82 12.26
N LEU A 173 2.10 10.77 11.34
CA LEU A 173 2.26 10.52 9.92
C LEU A 173 3.42 11.36 9.40
N GLU A 174 4.42 10.72 8.79
CA GLU A 174 5.59 11.42 8.26
C GLU A 174 6.04 10.85 6.90
N THR A 175 6.72 11.68 6.10
CA THR A 175 7.40 11.23 4.89
C THR A 175 8.91 11.20 5.10
N LYS A 176 9.60 10.19 4.54
CA LYS A 176 11.04 10.02 4.68
C LYS A 176 11.71 9.79 3.34
N TYR A 177 12.78 10.54 3.06
CA TYR A 177 13.61 10.31 1.88
C TYR A 177 14.34 8.96 2.01
N ILE A 178 14.23 8.14 0.96
CA ILE A 178 14.94 6.87 0.84
C ILE A 178 15.90 6.95 -0.34
N ALA A 179 17.20 6.77 -0.07
CA ALA A 179 18.22 6.84 -1.12
C ALA A 179 18.00 5.73 -2.18
N GLY A 180 17.94 6.14 -3.44
CA GLY A 180 17.76 5.22 -4.57
C GLY A 180 16.29 4.96 -4.94
N SER A 181 15.32 5.51 -4.20
CA SER A 181 13.91 5.53 -4.58
C SER A 181 13.57 6.88 -5.21
N ASP A 182 12.67 6.90 -6.18
CA ASP A 182 12.06 8.10 -6.73
C ASP A 182 10.81 8.56 -5.96
N HIS A 183 10.36 7.75 -4.98
CA HIS A 183 9.37 8.09 -3.99
C HIS A 183 9.99 8.30 -2.60
N ARG A 184 9.33 9.06 -1.75
CA ARG A 184 9.56 9.06 -0.30
C ARG A 184 8.74 7.95 0.34
N ALA A 185 9.27 7.34 1.39
CA ALA A 185 8.48 6.44 2.22
C ALA A 185 7.45 7.24 3.02
N LEU A 186 6.24 6.70 3.15
CA LEU A 186 5.20 7.19 4.04
C LEU A 186 5.14 6.29 5.27
N LEU A 187 5.27 6.88 6.45
CA LEU A 187 5.27 6.17 7.74
C LEU A 187 4.12 6.66 8.61
N ALA A 188 3.43 5.73 9.26
CA ALA A 188 2.38 6.06 10.21
C ALA A 188 2.43 5.18 11.44
N THR A 189 2.01 5.72 12.58
CA THR A 189 1.61 4.94 13.74
C THR A 189 0.11 4.70 13.64
N LEU A 190 -0.30 3.43 13.71
CA LEU A 190 -1.70 3.04 13.66
C LEU A 190 -2.13 2.42 14.98
N GLU A 191 -3.30 2.82 15.46
CA GLU A 191 -3.95 2.24 16.63
C GLU A 191 -5.25 1.55 16.20
N VAL A 192 -5.43 0.31 16.64
CA VAL A 192 -6.63 -0.48 16.36
C VAL A 192 -7.53 -0.40 17.59
N ALA A 193 -8.76 0.01 17.38
CA ALA A 193 -9.77 0.13 18.46
C ALA A 193 -10.28 -1.23 18.95
#